data_adb6501392a4b20410a27195a19d8cb7
#
_entry.id   adb6501392a4b20410a27195a19d8cb7
#
_cell.length_a   1.000
_cell.length_b   1.000
_cell.length_c   1.000
_cell.angle_alpha   90.00
_cell.angle_beta   90.00
_cell.angle_gamma   90.00
#
_symmetry.space_group_name_H-M   'P 1'
#
loop_
_entity.id
_entity.type
_entity.pdbx_description
1 polymer ?
#
loop_
_entity_poly.entity_id
_entity_poly.type
_entity_poly.pdbx_seq_one_letter_code
_entity_poly.pdbx_strand_id
1 'polypeptide(L)'
;MIFVYNLKMRNLILLFIALFFATSTYSQKIGYEFRTNGKAYISTSYAGFEVRHRTDKEENRFTYRYKMLDSEKFTFSLPLHYKVEKEKATLEPRLKYHLNKFSLWAQKEFNLEENMNAAFGIDIPVNDFTYRIGWDSSDTVRFRLVKKF
;
A
#
# COMPACT_ATOMS: atom_id res chain seq x y z
N MET A 1 30.80 -1.68 -10.51
CA MET A 1 29.55 -2.15 -11.15
C MET A 1 28.29 -1.91 -10.29
N ILE A 2 28.35 -2.11 -8.99
CA ILE A 2 27.21 -1.91 -8.05
C ILE A 2 26.73 -0.44 -7.98
N PHE A 3 27.62 0.54 -8.09
CA PHE A 3 27.28 1.97 -8.02
C PHE A 3 26.44 2.48 -9.22
N VAL A 4 26.64 1.91 -10.39
CA VAL A 4 25.89 2.29 -11.60
C VAL A 4 24.46 1.75 -11.58
N TYR A 5 24.23 0.58 -10.96
CA TYR A 5 22.91 0.01 -10.80
C TYR A 5 22.05 0.82 -9.82
N ASN A 6 22.61 1.28 -8.71
CA ASN A 6 21.90 2.11 -7.73
C ASN A 6 21.50 3.47 -8.30
N LEU A 7 22.33 4.08 -9.16
CA LEU A 7 22.03 5.35 -9.81
C LEU A 7 20.89 5.20 -10.84
N LYS A 8 20.88 4.10 -11.59
CA LYS A 8 19.80 3.80 -12.56
C LYS A 8 18.46 3.52 -11.89
N MET A 9 18.44 2.75 -10.79
CA MET A 9 17.21 2.45 -10.04
C MET A 9 16.65 3.71 -9.38
N ARG A 10 17.48 4.54 -8.75
CA ARG A 10 17.05 5.80 -8.15
C ARG A 10 16.46 6.76 -9.19
N ASN A 11 17.06 6.85 -10.37
CA ASN A 11 16.56 7.68 -11.45
C ASN A 11 15.28 7.12 -12.06
N LEU A 12 15.11 5.80 -12.12
CA LEU A 12 13.89 5.15 -12.56
C LEU A 12 12.73 5.41 -11.58
N ILE A 13 12.99 5.37 -10.29
CA ILE A 13 12.01 5.69 -9.23
C ILE A 13 11.62 7.17 -9.31
N LEU A 14 12.58 8.07 -9.50
CA LEU A 14 12.32 9.50 -9.66
C LEU A 14 11.56 9.80 -10.96
N LEU A 15 11.85 9.09 -12.06
CA LEU A 15 11.12 9.20 -13.31
C LEU A 15 9.67 8.69 -13.15
N PHE A 16 9.48 7.56 -12.45
CA PHE A 16 8.15 7.06 -12.12
C PHE A 16 7.36 8.05 -11.25
N ILE A 17 7.99 8.62 -10.24
CA ILE A 17 7.39 9.66 -9.39
C ILE A 17 7.03 10.89 -10.24
N ALA A 18 7.93 11.36 -11.12
CA ALA A 18 7.68 12.50 -12.00
C ALA A 18 6.55 12.24 -13.01
N LEU A 19 6.48 11.04 -13.60
CA LEU A 19 5.38 10.62 -14.48
C LEU A 19 4.04 10.56 -13.71
N PHE A 20 4.06 10.16 -12.44
CA PHE A 20 2.88 10.16 -11.58
C PHE A 20 2.34 11.56 -11.31
N PHE A 21 3.20 12.57 -11.23
CA PHE A 21 2.78 13.96 -11.01
C PHE A 21 2.35 14.69 -12.30
N ALA A 22 2.75 14.20 -13.48
CA ALA A 22 2.50 14.88 -14.75
C ALA A 22 1.11 14.62 -15.37
N THR A 23 0.37 13.61 -14.91
CA THR A 23 -0.94 13.24 -15.50
C THR A 23 -2.08 13.57 -14.54
N SER A 24 -2.73 14.70 -14.77
CA SER A 24 -3.74 15.31 -13.88
C SER A 24 -5.17 14.73 -13.95
N THR A 25 -5.41 13.64 -14.67
CA THR A 25 -6.79 13.13 -14.91
C THR A 25 -7.26 12.01 -13.98
N TYR A 26 -6.39 11.45 -13.15
CA TYR A 26 -6.75 10.38 -12.21
C TYR A 26 -6.41 10.78 -10.78
N SER A 27 -7.25 10.36 -9.83
CA SER A 27 -7.04 10.69 -8.42
C SER A 27 -5.74 10.08 -7.89
N GLN A 28 -4.78 10.94 -7.64
CA GLN A 28 -3.56 10.59 -6.91
C GLN A 28 -3.86 10.48 -5.43
N LYS A 29 -3.14 9.59 -4.75
CA LYS A 29 -3.22 9.46 -3.29
C LYS A 29 -1.81 9.45 -2.73
N ILE A 30 -1.64 10.19 -1.63
CA ILE A 30 -0.42 10.12 -0.81
C ILE A 30 -0.83 9.55 0.53
N GLY A 31 -0.07 8.58 1.02
CA GLY A 31 -0.30 7.92 2.30
C GLY A 31 0.91 7.96 3.20
N TYR A 32 0.65 8.15 4.48
CA TYR A 32 1.62 7.95 5.54
C TYR A 32 1.12 6.86 6.49
N GLU A 33 1.98 5.90 6.82
CA GLU A 33 1.65 4.81 7.74
C GLU A 33 2.70 4.72 8.85
N PHE A 34 2.23 4.68 10.06
CA PHE A 34 3.02 4.41 11.26
C PHE A 34 2.55 3.10 11.90
N ARG A 35 3.48 2.33 12.45
CA ARG A 35 3.22 1.07 13.15
C ARG A 35 3.81 1.09 14.56
N THR A 36 3.14 0.43 15.49
CA THR A 36 3.59 0.36 16.89
C THR A 36 4.95 -0.32 17.08
N ASN A 37 5.42 -1.08 16.10
CA ASN A 37 6.78 -1.64 16.08
C ASN A 37 7.86 -0.64 15.59
N GLY A 38 7.55 0.65 15.50
CA GLY A 38 8.47 1.72 15.11
C GLY A 38 8.67 1.88 13.59
N LYS A 39 8.06 1.03 12.75
CA LYS A 39 8.17 1.16 11.29
C LYS A 39 7.26 2.26 10.78
N ALA A 40 7.77 3.11 9.90
CA ALA A 40 7.00 4.14 9.23
C ALA A 40 7.20 4.08 7.71
N TYR A 41 6.15 4.43 6.96
CA TYR A 41 6.13 4.32 5.51
C TYR A 41 5.46 5.53 4.88
N ILE A 42 5.99 5.95 3.74
CA ILE A 42 5.34 6.90 2.84
C ILE A 42 4.94 6.14 1.58
N SER A 43 3.77 6.43 1.05
CA SER A 43 3.29 5.82 -0.17
C SER A 43 2.65 6.84 -1.10
N THR A 44 2.78 6.60 -2.39
CA THR A 44 1.98 7.27 -3.42
C THR A 44 1.27 6.22 -4.25
N SER A 45 0.05 6.51 -4.67
CA SER A 45 -0.71 5.59 -5.50
C SER A 45 -1.51 6.30 -6.58
N TYR A 46 -1.66 5.62 -7.71
CA TYR A 46 -2.34 6.09 -8.89
C TYR A 46 -2.83 4.91 -9.74
N ALA A 47 -4.07 4.94 -10.19
CA ALA A 47 -4.65 3.95 -11.10
C ALA A 47 -4.41 2.47 -10.71
N GLY A 48 -4.46 2.16 -9.41
CA GLY A 48 -4.22 0.80 -8.90
C GLY A 48 -2.75 0.48 -8.57
N PHE A 49 -1.82 1.31 -9.01
CA PHE A 49 -0.42 1.18 -8.63
C PHE A 49 -0.12 1.94 -7.34
N GLU A 50 0.67 1.38 -6.46
CA GLU A 50 1.19 2.02 -5.26
C GLU A 50 2.70 1.78 -5.17
N VAL A 51 3.44 2.84 -4.90
CA VAL A 51 4.83 2.77 -4.47
C VAL A 51 4.87 3.12 -2.99
N ARG A 52 5.49 2.27 -2.19
CA ARG A 52 5.67 2.48 -0.76
C ARG A 52 7.15 2.43 -0.43
N HIS A 53 7.59 3.41 0.32
CA HIS A 53 8.95 3.53 0.85
C HIS A 53 8.92 3.50 2.37
N ARG A 54 9.82 2.73 2.97
CA ARG A 54 10.03 2.70 4.42
C ARG A 54 11.01 3.81 4.80
N THR A 55 10.65 4.64 5.79
CA THR A 55 11.40 5.87 6.10
C THR A 55 12.68 5.65 6.92
N ASP A 56 12.78 4.55 7.64
CA ASP A 56 13.92 4.20 8.50
C ASP A 56 14.95 3.27 7.84
N LYS A 57 14.62 2.71 6.69
CA LYS A 57 15.48 1.82 5.91
C LYS A 57 15.21 1.99 4.41
N GLU A 58 16.18 1.67 3.57
CA GLU A 58 15.95 1.54 2.13
C GLU A 58 15.15 0.25 1.84
N GLU A 59 13.84 0.33 2.01
CA GLU A 59 12.93 -0.77 1.68
C GLU A 59 11.78 -0.21 0.85
N ASN A 60 11.72 -0.62 -0.41
CA ASN A 60 10.73 -0.18 -1.37
C ASN A 60 9.80 -1.33 -1.76
N ARG A 61 8.51 -1.03 -1.88
CA ARG A 61 7.51 -1.98 -2.32
C ARG A 61 6.66 -1.38 -3.42
N PHE A 62 6.61 -2.06 -4.54
CA PHE A 62 5.65 -1.81 -5.61
C PHE A 62 4.42 -2.68 -5.39
N THR A 63 3.25 -2.11 -5.58
CA THR A 63 1.98 -2.83 -5.46
C THR A 63 1.13 -2.51 -6.68
N TYR A 64 0.60 -3.55 -7.31
CA TYR A 64 -0.52 -3.43 -8.24
C TYR A 64 -1.76 -4.04 -7.61
N ARG A 65 -2.84 -3.27 -7.53
CA ARG A 65 -4.10 -3.72 -6.94
C ARG A 65 -5.13 -3.97 -8.02
N TYR A 66 -5.40 -5.24 -8.26
CA TYR A 66 -6.49 -5.66 -9.11
C TYR A 66 -7.79 -5.75 -8.31
N LYS A 67 -8.84 -5.03 -8.71
CA LYS A 67 -10.18 -5.16 -8.13
C LYS A 67 -10.93 -6.26 -8.86
N MET A 68 -11.29 -7.33 -8.16
CA MET A 68 -12.05 -8.44 -8.71
C MET A 68 -13.56 -8.23 -8.56
N LEU A 69 -13.98 -7.59 -7.46
CA LEU A 69 -15.36 -7.22 -7.18
C LEU A 69 -15.36 -5.83 -6.56
N ASP A 70 -16.20 -4.96 -7.10
CA ASP A 70 -16.40 -3.60 -6.57
C ASP A 70 -17.90 -3.30 -6.60
N SER A 71 -18.55 -3.44 -5.46
CA SER A 71 -19.97 -3.18 -5.26
C SER A 71 -20.18 -2.15 -4.16
N GLU A 72 -21.41 -1.66 -3.99
CA GLU A 72 -21.73 -0.70 -2.94
C GLU A 72 -21.40 -1.21 -1.53
N LYS A 73 -21.53 -2.52 -1.30
CA LYS A 73 -21.33 -3.14 0.01
C LYS A 73 -19.95 -3.78 0.18
N PHE A 74 -19.38 -4.30 -0.90
CA PHE A 74 -18.15 -5.09 -0.84
C PHE A 74 -17.17 -4.69 -1.93
N THR A 75 -15.91 -4.61 -1.57
CA THR A 75 -14.80 -4.59 -2.52
C THR A 75 -13.89 -5.78 -2.23
N PHE A 76 -13.69 -6.64 -3.22
CA PHE A 76 -12.66 -7.68 -3.16
C PHE A 76 -11.54 -7.31 -4.11
N SER A 77 -10.33 -7.22 -3.60
CA SER A 77 -9.15 -6.85 -4.36
C SER A 77 -8.01 -7.82 -4.11
N LEU A 78 -7.15 -7.93 -5.11
CA LEU A 78 -6.00 -8.81 -5.12
C LEU A 78 -4.72 -7.99 -5.36
N PRO A 79 -4.16 -7.34 -4.32
CA PRO A 79 -2.89 -6.66 -4.42
C PRO A 79 -1.76 -7.64 -4.65
N LEU A 80 -0.97 -7.39 -5.68
CA LEU A 80 0.30 -8.04 -5.94
C LEU A 80 1.42 -7.08 -5.50
N HIS A 81 2.25 -7.51 -4.57
CA HIS A 81 3.38 -6.74 -4.05
C HIS A 81 4.68 -7.30 -4.57
N TYR A 82 5.61 -6.40 -4.89
CA TYR A 82 7.00 -6.72 -5.15
C TYR A 82 7.89 -5.91 -4.20
N LYS A 83 8.65 -6.60 -3.35
CA LYS A 83 9.61 -6.02 -2.41
C LYS A 83 10.98 -6.01 -3.08
N VAL A 84 11.48 -4.83 -3.45
CA VAL A 84 12.68 -4.67 -4.30
C VAL A 84 13.92 -5.25 -3.64
N GLU A 85 14.18 -4.90 -2.38
CA GLU A 85 15.40 -5.28 -1.67
C GLU A 85 15.45 -6.77 -1.31
N LYS A 86 14.29 -7.42 -1.31
CA LYS A 86 14.17 -8.86 -1.01
C LYS A 86 13.96 -9.70 -2.26
N GLU A 87 13.75 -9.06 -3.41
CA GLU A 87 13.41 -9.71 -4.68
C GLU A 87 12.23 -10.67 -4.56
N LYS A 88 11.25 -10.35 -3.68
CA LYS A 88 10.11 -11.20 -3.36
C LYS A 88 8.79 -10.62 -3.84
N ALA A 89 8.00 -11.45 -4.51
CA ALA A 89 6.62 -11.16 -4.84
C ALA A 89 5.68 -11.81 -3.81
N THR A 90 4.65 -11.07 -3.39
CA THR A 90 3.61 -11.58 -2.47
C THR A 90 2.24 -11.16 -2.95
N LEU A 91 1.24 -11.99 -2.70
CA LEU A 91 -0.15 -11.75 -3.03
C LEU A 91 -0.91 -11.49 -1.73
N GLU A 92 -1.74 -10.43 -1.69
CA GLU A 92 -2.46 -10.01 -0.48
C GLU A 92 -3.95 -9.84 -0.76
N PRO A 93 -4.75 -10.91 -0.90
CA PRO A 93 -6.19 -10.78 -1.03
C PRO A 93 -6.77 -9.96 0.12
N ARG A 94 -7.61 -8.99 -0.25
CA ARG A 94 -8.27 -8.08 0.67
C ARG A 94 -9.76 -8.02 0.40
N LEU A 95 -10.53 -8.25 1.43
CA LEU A 95 -11.96 -8.01 1.46
C LEU A 95 -12.24 -6.72 2.23
N LYS A 96 -13.10 -5.87 1.70
CA LYS A 96 -13.56 -4.65 2.33
C LYS A 96 -15.09 -4.63 2.33
N TYR A 97 -15.67 -4.38 3.49
CA TYR A 97 -17.11 -4.21 3.68
C TYR A 97 -17.41 -2.75 3.97
N HIS A 98 -18.27 -2.14 3.14
CA HIS A 98 -18.61 -0.72 3.22
C HIS A 98 -19.85 -0.52 4.08
N LEU A 99 -19.72 0.35 5.08
CA LEU A 99 -20.79 0.89 5.92
C LEU A 99 -20.91 2.39 5.63
N ASN A 100 -22.01 3.00 6.05
CA ASN A 100 -22.30 4.39 5.68
C ASN A 100 -21.19 5.40 6.02
N LYS A 101 -20.52 5.23 7.17
CA LYS A 101 -19.51 6.16 7.68
C LYS A 101 -18.09 5.61 7.72
N PHE A 102 -17.93 4.33 7.58
CA PHE A 102 -16.64 3.64 7.65
C PHE A 102 -16.67 2.33 6.87
N SER A 103 -15.52 1.73 6.68
CA SER A 103 -15.42 0.40 6.09
C SER A 103 -14.59 -0.52 6.97
N LEU A 104 -15.00 -1.76 7.09
CA LEU A 104 -14.20 -2.83 7.67
C LEU A 104 -13.38 -3.50 6.59
N TRP A 105 -12.18 -3.90 6.89
CA TRP A 105 -11.36 -4.65 5.93
C TRP A 105 -10.60 -5.78 6.62
N ALA A 106 -10.37 -6.84 5.88
CA ALA A 106 -9.51 -7.95 6.26
C ALA A 106 -8.63 -8.32 5.07
N GLN A 107 -7.41 -8.75 5.34
CA GLN A 107 -6.44 -9.15 4.33
C GLN A 107 -5.53 -10.23 4.87
N LYS A 108 -4.99 -11.03 3.97
CA LYS A 108 -3.95 -12.01 4.28
C LYS A 108 -2.88 -11.98 3.20
N GLU A 109 -1.63 -11.82 3.61
CA GLU A 109 -0.50 -11.87 2.68
C GLU A 109 -0.10 -13.33 2.46
N PHE A 110 0.11 -13.74 1.23
CA PHE A 110 0.59 -15.07 0.84
C PHE A 110 1.93 -14.93 0.13
N ASN A 111 2.91 -15.70 0.61
CA ASN A 111 4.21 -15.89 -0.03
C ASN A 111 4.39 -17.39 -0.28
N LEU A 112 5.16 -17.80 -1.24
CA LEU A 112 5.38 -19.20 -1.57
C LEU A 112 6.19 -19.97 -0.50
N GLU A 113 6.80 -19.28 0.46
CA GLU A 113 7.78 -19.85 1.38
C GLU A 113 7.44 -19.79 2.87
N GLU A 114 6.47 -18.99 3.33
CA GLU A 114 6.23 -18.78 4.77
C GLU A 114 4.76 -18.50 5.14
N ASN A 115 4.38 -18.88 6.35
CA ASN A 115 3.12 -18.49 7.00
C ASN A 115 3.04 -16.98 7.19
N MET A 116 1.93 -16.40 6.78
CA MET A 116 1.85 -15.01 6.45
C MET A 116 0.90 -14.24 7.32
N ASN A 117 1.23 -12.96 7.48
CA ASN A 117 0.50 -12.04 8.29
C ASN A 117 -0.92 -11.82 7.78
N ALA A 118 -1.89 -12.14 8.62
CA ALA A 118 -3.25 -11.66 8.48
C ALA A 118 -3.38 -10.29 9.13
N ALA A 119 -4.20 -9.43 8.59
CA ALA A 119 -4.52 -8.15 9.18
C ALA A 119 -5.99 -7.79 8.94
N PHE A 120 -6.55 -7.01 9.85
CA PHE A 120 -7.89 -6.46 9.73
C PHE A 120 -7.93 -5.05 10.30
N GLY A 121 -8.97 -4.30 9.98
CA GLY A 121 -9.08 -2.94 10.50
C GLY A 121 -10.26 -2.17 9.95
N ILE A 122 -10.20 -0.87 10.19
CA ILE A 122 -11.25 0.09 9.86
C ILE A 122 -10.67 1.22 9.02
N ASP A 123 -11.38 1.61 7.97
CA ASP A 123 -11.15 2.82 7.20
C ASP A 123 -12.25 3.84 7.48
N ILE A 124 -11.87 5.03 7.89
CA ILE A 124 -12.79 6.14 8.18
C ILE A 124 -12.51 7.25 7.16
N PRO A 125 -13.35 7.44 6.14
CA PRO A 125 -13.22 8.55 5.21
C PRO A 125 -13.74 9.85 5.86
N VAL A 126 -12.95 10.93 5.73
CA VAL A 126 -13.32 12.27 6.18
C VAL A 126 -12.84 13.25 5.11
N ASN A 127 -13.76 13.79 4.32
CA ASN A 127 -13.45 14.64 3.15
C ASN A 127 -12.46 13.91 2.20
N ASP A 128 -11.33 14.54 1.88
CA ASP A 128 -10.29 13.99 1.01
C ASP A 128 -9.33 13.04 1.75
N PHE A 129 -9.53 12.84 3.04
CA PHE A 129 -8.69 11.98 3.86
C PHE A 129 -9.36 10.64 4.16
N THR A 130 -8.54 9.61 4.30
CA THR A 130 -8.96 8.32 4.86
C THR A 130 -8.01 7.98 6.01
N TYR A 131 -8.57 7.80 7.19
CA TYR A 131 -7.88 7.32 8.38
C TYR A 131 -8.06 5.81 8.44
N ARG A 132 -6.97 5.08 8.51
CA ARG A 132 -6.98 3.63 8.67
C ARG A 132 -6.35 3.23 9.98
N ILE A 133 -7.04 2.39 10.72
CA ILE A 133 -6.50 1.70 11.88
C ILE A 133 -6.59 0.22 11.60
N GLY A 134 -5.50 -0.50 11.80
CA GLY A 134 -5.45 -1.94 11.55
C GLY A 134 -4.60 -2.67 12.57
N TRP A 135 -4.91 -3.94 12.73
CA TRP A 135 -4.13 -4.89 13.54
C TRP A 135 -3.65 -6.01 12.65
N ASP A 136 -2.46 -6.49 12.89
CA ASP A 136 -1.94 -7.67 12.20
C ASP A 136 -1.58 -8.79 13.18
N SER A 137 -1.39 -9.99 12.63
CA SER A 137 -1.09 -11.20 13.41
C SER A 137 0.28 -11.18 14.13
N SER A 138 1.07 -10.14 13.94
CA SER A 138 2.31 -9.88 14.70
C SER A 138 2.11 -8.91 15.86
N ASP A 139 0.89 -8.77 16.38
CA ASP A 139 0.51 -7.85 17.47
C ASP A 139 0.87 -6.37 17.18
N THR A 140 0.93 -6.02 15.90
CA THR A 140 1.27 -4.68 15.46
C THR A 140 0.01 -3.90 15.11
N VAL A 141 -0.15 -2.72 15.71
CA VAL A 141 -1.18 -1.76 15.31
C VAL A 141 -0.61 -0.84 14.23
N ARG A 142 -1.41 -0.62 13.20
CA ARG A 142 -1.08 0.22 12.05
C ARG A 142 -2.00 1.43 12.01
N PHE A 143 -1.41 2.60 11.92
CA PHE A 143 -2.14 3.85 11.68
C PHE A 143 -1.74 4.37 10.30
N ARG A 144 -2.71 4.59 9.42
CA ARG A 144 -2.44 5.13 8.08
C ARG A 144 -3.36 6.30 7.80
N LEU A 145 -2.77 7.39 7.34
CA LEU A 145 -3.47 8.54 6.78
C LEU A 145 -3.24 8.55 5.27
N VAL A 146 -4.31 8.65 4.51
CA VAL A 146 -4.26 8.76 3.05
C VAL A 146 -5.00 10.02 2.64
N LYS A 147 -4.36 10.88 1.87
CA LYS A 147 -4.99 12.03 1.21
C LYS A 147 -5.19 11.71 -0.26
N LYS A 148 -6.39 12.02 -0.77
CA LYS A 148 -6.76 11.96 -2.18
C LYS A 148 -6.70 13.39 -2.76
N PHE A 149 -6.15 13.51 -3.96
CA PHE A 149 -6.07 14.75 -4.72
C PHE A 149 -6.93 14.69 -5.97
#